data_54136871de762cfe8b2107d70724893b
#
_entry.id   54136871de762cfe8b2107d70724893b
#
_cell.length_a   1.000
_cell.length_b   1.000
_cell.length_c   1.000
_cell.angle_alpha   90.00
_cell.angle_beta   90.00
_cell.angle_gamma   90.00
#
_symmetry.space_group_name_H-M   'P 1'
#
loop_
_entity.id
_entity.type
_entity.pdbx_description
1 polymer ?
#
loop_
_entity_poly.entity_id
_entity_poly.type
_entity_poly.pdbx_seq_one_letter_code
_entity_poly.pdbx_strand_id
1 'polypeptide(L)'
;MSFRLTYATMYNPPEEMHARFEAALAKVRKGLPATHPLFIDGKERAGAVTEERASPIDREFKLGRFPLAQTDEVDAAIAAAHRAFPGWRATPIADRVRLMRKVADVMEARVYEIAAALVLEVGKNRMEALGEAQETVDFFR
;
A
#
# COMPACT_ATOMS: atom_id res chain seq x y z
N MET A 1 22.17 -13.79 -2.95
CA MET A 1 21.86 -12.38 -3.26
C MET A 1 20.36 -12.29 -3.44
N SER A 2 19.67 -11.38 -2.76
CA SER A 2 18.25 -11.15 -3.01
C SER A 2 18.09 -10.51 -4.40
N PHE A 3 17.19 -11.03 -5.21
CA PHE A 3 16.84 -10.44 -6.51
C PHE A 3 16.27 -9.04 -6.26
N ARG A 4 16.85 -8.04 -6.93
CA ARG A 4 16.33 -6.67 -6.93
C ARG A 4 15.70 -6.38 -8.29
N LEU A 5 14.46 -5.90 -8.27
CA LEU A 5 13.79 -5.48 -9.48
C LEU A 5 14.39 -4.17 -9.97
N THR A 6 14.84 -4.15 -11.22
CA THR A 6 15.34 -2.98 -11.94
C THR A 6 14.84 -3.06 -13.37
N TYR A 7 14.88 -1.97 -14.12
CA TYR A 7 14.54 -1.99 -15.55
C TYR A 7 15.31 -3.06 -16.32
N ALA A 8 16.57 -3.29 -15.98
CA ALA A 8 17.40 -4.31 -16.64
C ALA A 8 16.93 -5.75 -16.32
N THR A 9 16.38 -5.99 -15.13
CA THR A 9 15.95 -7.32 -14.68
C THR A 9 14.47 -7.62 -15.00
N MET A 10 13.73 -6.65 -15.52
CA MET A 10 12.32 -6.84 -15.90
C MET A 10 12.14 -7.68 -17.18
N TYR A 11 13.16 -7.75 -18.06
CA TYR A 11 13.05 -8.43 -19.36
C TYR A 11 13.10 -9.95 -19.27
N ASN A 12 13.81 -10.48 -18.27
CA ASN A 12 13.91 -11.93 -18.05
C ASN A 12 13.97 -12.21 -16.54
N PRO A 13 12.82 -12.04 -15.86
CA PRO A 13 12.78 -12.25 -14.41
C PRO A 13 13.01 -13.74 -14.07
N PRO A 14 13.74 -14.03 -12.97
CA PRO A 14 13.98 -15.40 -12.56
C PRO A 14 12.70 -16.07 -12.08
N GLU A 15 12.61 -17.38 -12.22
CA GLU A 15 11.46 -18.20 -11.80
C GLU A 15 11.11 -18.00 -10.31
N GLU A 16 12.14 -17.81 -9.47
CA GLU A 16 11.92 -17.50 -8.05
C GLU A 16 11.05 -16.24 -7.84
N MET A 17 11.21 -15.22 -8.67
CA MET A 17 10.38 -14.01 -8.59
C MET A 17 8.90 -14.33 -8.90
N HIS A 18 8.65 -15.16 -9.91
CA HIS A 18 7.30 -15.59 -10.26
C HIS A 18 6.68 -16.41 -9.13
N ALA A 19 7.42 -17.35 -8.56
CA ALA A 19 6.95 -18.18 -7.45
C ALA A 19 6.61 -17.33 -6.21
N ARG A 20 7.45 -16.35 -5.88
CA ARG A 20 7.19 -15.41 -4.76
C ARG A 20 5.96 -14.54 -5.00
N PHE A 21 5.79 -14.07 -6.23
CA PHE A 21 4.60 -13.30 -6.59
C PHE A 21 3.32 -14.12 -6.48
N GLU A 22 3.30 -15.37 -7.01
CA GLU A 22 2.14 -16.24 -6.91
C GLU A 22 1.78 -16.58 -5.45
N ALA A 23 2.78 -16.81 -4.61
CA ALA A 23 2.55 -17.03 -3.18
C ALA A 23 1.94 -15.78 -2.51
N ALA A 24 2.43 -14.60 -2.85
CA ALA A 24 1.90 -13.33 -2.33
C ALA A 24 0.46 -13.09 -2.83
N LEU A 25 0.19 -13.34 -4.12
CA LEU A 25 -1.14 -13.21 -4.71
C LEU A 25 -2.15 -14.13 -4.02
N ALA A 26 -1.78 -15.39 -3.80
CA ALA A 26 -2.62 -16.34 -3.08
C ALA A 26 -2.90 -15.88 -1.64
N LYS A 27 -1.89 -15.35 -0.95
CA LYS A 27 -2.03 -14.80 0.41
C LYS A 27 -2.98 -13.61 0.44
N VAL A 28 -2.81 -12.64 -0.47
CA VAL A 28 -3.66 -11.44 -0.54
C VAL A 28 -5.10 -11.83 -0.88
N ARG A 29 -5.31 -12.69 -1.87
CA ARG A 29 -6.66 -13.17 -2.25
C ARG A 29 -7.39 -13.86 -1.09
N LYS A 30 -6.68 -14.63 -0.27
CA LYS A 30 -7.25 -15.31 0.89
C LYS A 30 -7.77 -14.34 1.95
N GLY A 31 -7.20 -13.14 2.03
CA GLY A 31 -7.63 -12.09 2.96
C GLY A 31 -8.80 -11.23 2.47
N LEU A 32 -9.29 -11.48 1.27
CA LEU A 32 -10.38 -10.71 0.65
C LEU A 32 -11.71 -11.52 0.62
N PRO A 33 -12.88 -10.86 0.64
CA PRO A 33 -13.06 -9.42 0.84
C PRO A 33 -12.80 -8.98 2.28
N ALA A 34 -12.29 -7.76 2.46
CA ALA A 34 -12.00 -7.19 3.77
C ALA A 34 -12.86 -5.96 4.06
N THR A 35 -13.08 -5.64 5.33
CA THR A 35 -13.66 -4.36 5.74
C THR A 35 -12.54 -3.48 6.25
N HIS A 36 -12.41 -2.29 5.66
CA HIS A 36 -11.38 -1.34 6.00
C HIS A 36 -11.95 -0.20 6.85
N PRO A 37 -11.25 0.25 7.89
CA PRO A 37 -11.63 1.42 8.65
C PRO A 37 -11.08 2.70 8.00
N LEU A 38 -11.62 3.86 8.41
CA LEU A 38 -10.89 5.13 8.32
C LEU A 38 -9.76 5.11 9.34
N PHE A 39 -8.66 5.78 9.02
CA PHE A 39 -7.53 5.93 9.94
C PHE A 39 -7.26 7.42 10.18
N ILE A 40 -7.67 7.93 11.33
CA ILE A 40 -7.58 9.35 11.68
C ILE A 40 -6.94 9.49 13.06
N ASP A 41 -5.93 10.36 13.17
CA ASP A 41 -5.22 10.64 14.42
C ASP A 41 -4.61 9.38 15.06
N GLY A 42 -4.06 8.47 14.24
CA GLY A 42 -3.46 7.21 14.69
C GLY A 42 -4.47 6.17 15.17
N LYS A 43 -5.77 6.35 14.91
CA LYS A 43 -6.85 5.46 15.38
C LYS A 43 -7.73 5.01 14.21
N GLU A 44 -8.16 3.76 14.29
CA GLU A 44 -9.18 3.24 13.40
C GLU A 44 -10.56 3.77 13.80
N ARG A 45 -11.37 4.09 12.80
CA ARG A 45 -12.78 4.49 12.95
C ARG A 45 -13.63 3.76 11.93
N ALA A 46 -14.74 3.21 12.36
CA ALA A 46 -15.75 2.71 11.45
C ALA A 46 -16.42 3.92 10.75
N GLY A 47 -16.46 3.91 9.42
CA GLY A 47 -17.21 4.91 8.68
C GLY A 47 -18.71 4.63 8.73
N ALA A 48 -19.54 5.68 8.79
CA ALA A 48 -21.00 5.57 8.78
C ALA A 48 -21.54 5.07 7.43
N VAL A 49 -20.88 5.42 6.33
CA VAL A 49 -21.18 5.00 4.96
C VAL A 49 -20.04 4.17 4.42
N THR A 50 -20.35 3.05 3.78
CA THR A 50 -19.35 2.20 3.14
C THR A 50 -19.71 1.93 1.69
N GLU A 51 -18.71 1.78 0.84
CA GLU A 51 -18.84 1.37 -0.54
C GLU A 51 -18.12 0.02 -0.77
N GLU A 52 -18.77 -0.89 -1.48
CA GLU A 52 -18.15 -2.13 -1.90
C GLU A 52 -17.36 -1.92 -3.18
N ARG A 53 -16.13 -2.41 -3.21
CA ARG A 53 -15.25 -2.40 -4.38
C ARG A 53 -15.01 -3.79 -4.90
N ALA A 54 -15.06 -3.95 -6.21
CA ALA A 54 -14.69 -5.17 -6.93
C ALA A 54 -13.44 -4.93 -7.77
N SER A 55 -12.77 -6.01 -8.12
CA SER A 55 -11.62 -5.95 -9.01
C SER A 55 -12.04 -5.52 -10.42
N PRO A 56 -11.28 -4.65 -11.11
CA PRO A 56 -11.54 -4.30 -12.51
C PRO A 56 -11.29 -5.48 -13.46
N ILE A 57 -10.52 -6.48 -13.04
CA ILE A 57 -10.22 -7.67 -13.83
C ILE A 57 -11.42 -8.66 -13.81
N ASP A 58 -12.08 -8.77 -12.65
CA ASP A 58 -13.19 -9.67 -12.41
C ASP A 58 -14.18 -8.98 -11.45
N ARG A 59 -15.32 -8.52 -11.97
CA ARG A 59 -16.32 -7.79 -11.21
C ARG A 59 -17.04 -8.63 -10.14
N GLU A 60 -17.00 -9.95 -10.27
CA GLU A 60 -17.51 -10.85 -9.24
C GLU A 60 -16.53 -11.00 -8.07
N PHE A 61 -15.25 -10.70 -8.30
CA PHE A 61 -14.24 -10.74 -7.25
C PHE A 61 -14.26 -9.47 -6.40
N LYS A 62 -14.83 -9.57 -5.20
CA LYS A 62 -14.95 -8.46 -4.27
C LYS A 62 -13.65 -8.23 -3.51
N LEU A 63 -13.18 -6.99 -3.52
CA LEU A 63 -12.00 -6.56 -2.78
C LEU A 63 -12.34 -6.26 -1.32
N GLY A 64 -13.47 -5.61 -1.09
CA GLY A 64 -13.90 -5.29 0.26
C GLY A 64 -14.86 -4.12 0.35
N ARG A 65 -15.07 -3.70 1.60
CA ARG A 65 -15.85 -2.52 1.93
C ARG A 65 -14.95 -1.41 2.43
N PHE A 66 -15.10 -0.23 1.83
CA PHE A 66 -14.31 0.94 2.13
C PHE A 66 -15.21 2.06 2.65
N PRO A 67 -14.87 2.71 3.75
CA PRO A 67 -15.67 3.79 4.28
C PRO A 67 -15.53 5.05 3.41
N LEU A 68 -16.65 5.75 3.24
CA LEU A 68 -16.69 7.06 2.62
C LEU A 68 -16.72 8.10 3.74
N ALA A 69 -15.62 8.82 3.91
CA ALA A 69 -15.50 9.84 4.94
C ALA A 69 -16.58 10.94 4.75
N GLN A 70 -17.25 11.29 5.83
CA GLN A 70 -18.18 12.40 5.89
C GLN A 70 -17.46 13.69 6.27
N THR A 71 -18.14 14.83 6.18
CA THR A 71 -17.52 16.15 6.42
C THR A 71 -16.85 16.27 7.79
N ASP A 72 -17.47 15.76 8.83
CA ASP A 72 -16.94 15.79 10.20
C ASP A 72 -15.68 14.93 10.36
N GLU A 73 -15.59 13.81 9.64
CA GLU A 73 -14.43 12.93 9.63
C GLU A 73 -13.26 13.58 8.85
N VAL A 74 -13.55 14.27 7.76
CA VAL A 74 -12.56 15.07 7.00
C VAL A 74 -12.04 16.21 7.88
N ASP A 75 -12.93 16.96 8.53
CA ASP A 75 -12.55 18.05 9.44
C ASP A 75 -11.69 17.54 10.60
N ALA A 76 -12.04 16.39 11.17
CA ALA A 76 -11.26 15.75 12.21
C ALA A 76 -9.85 15.35 11.73
N ALA A 77 -9.72 14.86 10.50
CA ALA A 77 -8.42 14.50 9.90
C ALA A 77 -7.55 15.75 9.69
N ILE A 78 -8.13 16.82 9.14
CA ILE A 78 -7.44 18.10 8.96
C ILE A 78 -6.99 18.67 10.30
N ALA A 79 -7.87 18.69 11.31
CA ALA A 79 -7.55 19.16 12.64
C ALA A 79 -6.41 18.33 13.30
N ALA A 80 -6.41 17.00 13.10
CA ALA A 80 -5.35 16.13 13.58
C ALA A 80 -4.00 16.46 12.92
N ALA A 81 -3.99 16.68 11.60
CA ALA A 81 -2.78 17.07 10.87
C ALA A 81 -2.22 18.41 11.37
N HIS A 82 -3.08 19.41 11.59
CA HIS A 82 -2.68 20.71 12.16
C HIS A 82 -2.10 20.59 13.56
N ARG A 83 -2.69 19.77 14.43
CA ARG A 83 -2.14 19.51 15.77
C ARG A 83 -0.77 18.83 15.74
N ALA A 84 -0.56 17.90 14.81
CA ALA A 84 0.70 17.18 14.69
C ALA A 84 1.83 18.02 14.07
N PHE A 85 1.49 19.00 13.24
CA PHE A 85 2.46 19.78 12.46
C PHE A 85 3.56 20.44 13.27
N PRO A 86 3.31 21.15 14.42
CA PRO A 86 4.38 21.79 15.18
C PRO A 86 5.45 20.82 15.66
N GLY A 87 5.05 19.64 16.16
CA GLY A 87 5.97 18.58 16.58
C GLY A 87 6.77 18.02 15.41
N TRP A 88 6.09 17.73 14.31
CA TRP A 88 6.74 17.23 13.09
C TRP A 88 7.74 18.25 12.53
N ARG A 89 7.36 19.53 12.48
CA ARG A 89 8.23 20.63 12.03
C ARG A 89 9.49 20.75 12.89
N ALA A 90 9.36 20.56 14.20
CA ALA A 90 10.48 20.64 15.15
C ALA A 90 11.38 19.39 15.13
N THR A 91 10.92 18.27 14.53
CA THR A 91 11.71 17.04 14.43
C THR A 91 12.94 17.28 13.56
N PRO A 92 14.17 16.96 14.04
CA PRO A 92 15.40 17.11 13.28
C PRO A 92 15.31 16.39 11.92
N ILE A 93 15.91 16.96 10.90
CA ILE A 93 15.83 16.43 9.54
C ILE A 93 16.39 15.00 9.45
N ALA A 94 17.47 14.72 10.18
CA ALA A 94 18.07 13.39 10.23
C ALA A 94 17.09 12.32 10.78
N ASP A 95 16.24 12.69 11.74
CA ASP A 95 15.25 11.80 12.33
C ASP A 95 14.09 11.54 11.37
N ARG A 96 13.66 12.58 10.64
CA ARG A 96 12.65 12.43 9.58
C ARG A 96 13.15 11.54 8.45
N VAL A 97 14.40 11.75 8.00
CA VAL A 97 15.03 10.89 6.98
C VAL A 97 15.12 9.44 7.47
N ARG A 98 15.56 9.24 8.73
CA ARG A 98 15.60 7.89 9.32
C ARG A 98 14.24 7.21 9.35
N LEU A 99 13.19 7.97 9.65
CA LEU A 99 11.82 7.45 9.61
C LEU A 99 11.39 7.05 8.19
N MET A 100 11.65 7.89 7.19
CA MET A 100 11.32 7.58 5.79
C MET A 100 12.06 6.35 5.28
N ARG A 101 13.34 6.21 5.61
CA ARG A 101 14.11 4.99 5.27
C ARG A 101 13.54 3.74 5.94
N LYS A 102 13.06 3.84 7.19
CA LYS A 102 12.38 2.72 7.84
C LYS A 102 11.06 2.36 7.14
N VAL A 103 10.32 3.35 6.62
CA VAL A 103 9.14 3.09 5.79
C VAL A 103 9.56 2.32 4.52
N ALA A 104 10.63 2.74 3.84
CA ALA A 104 11.16 2.04 2.68
C ALA A 104 11.50 0.57 2.98
N ASP A 105 12.15 0.31 4.12
CA ASP A 105 12.52 -1.07 4.53
C ASP A 105 11.27 -1.95 4.74
N VAL A 106 10.23 -1.42 5.37
CA VAL A 106 8.96 -2.12 5.59
C VAL A 106 8.25 -2.40 4.25
N MET A 107 8.23 -1.44 3.33
CA MET A 107 7.63 -1.61 2.00
C MET A 107 8.41 -2.62 1.16
N GLU A 108 9.74 -2.55 1.17
CA GLU A 108 10.59 -3.49 0.43
C GLU A 108 10.41 -4.94 0.91
N ALA A 109 10.27 -5.15 2.22
CA ALA A 109 9.95 -6.47 2.77
C ALA A 109 8.59 -7.02 2.30
N ARG A 110 7.67 -6.16 1.86
CA ARG A 110 6.31 -6.49 1.43
C ARG A 110 6.05 -6.21 -0.06
N VAL A 111 7.08 -5.99 -0.86
CA VAL A 111 6.94 -5.56 -2.27
C VAL A 111 6.05 -6.50 -3.08
N TYR A 112 6.12 -7.81 -2.86
CA TYR A 112 5.27 -8.79 -3.56
C TYR A 112 3.81 -8.72 -3.11
N GLU A 113 3.54 -8.48 -1.83
CA GLU A 113 2.17 -8.30 -1.32
C GLU A 113 1.54 -7.01 -1.87
N ILE A 114 2.31 -5.92 -1.89
CA ILE A 114 1.87 -4.63 -2.45
C ILE A 114 1.59 -4.78 -3.95
N ALA A 115 2.48 -5.42 -4.71
CA ALA A 115 2.29 -5.67 -6.13
C ALA A 115 1.07 -6.57 -6.40
N ALA A 116 0.85 -7.61 -5.58
CA ALA A 116 -0.35 -8.45 -5.69
C ALA A 116 -1.65 -7.67 -5.45
N ALA A 117 -1.65 -6.75 -4.47
CA ALA A 117 -2.78 -5.86 -4.23
C ALA A 117 -3.04 -4.93 -5.44
N LEU A 118 -1.99 -4.33 -6.02
CA LEU A 118 -2.08 -3.49 -7.22
C LEU A 118 -2.66 -4.25 -8.42
N VAL A 119 -2.27 -5.50 -8.63
CA VAL A 119 -2.86 -6.34 -9.70
C VAL A 119 -4.36 -6.53 -9.46
N LEU A 120 -4.78 -6.86 -8.24
CA LEU A 120 -6.19 -7.12 -7.94
C LEU A 120 -7.05 -5.86 -7.94
N GLU A 121 -6.52 -4.75 -7.43
CA GLU A 121 -7.27 -3.52 -7.20
C GLU A 121 -7.28 -2.58 -8.42
N VAL A 122 -6.20 -2.54 -9.19
CA VAL A 122 -6.01 -1.61 -10.31
C VAL A 122 -5.99 -2.31 -11.66
N GLY A 123 -5.80 -3.63 -11.69
CA GLY A 123 -5.77 -4.40 -12.93
C GLY A 123 -4.43 -4.34 -13.67
N LYS A 124 -3.35 -3.99 -13.01
CA LYS A 124 -2.01 -3.94 -13.59
C LYS A 124 -1.47 -5.34 -13.90
N ASN A 125 -0.60 -5.45 -14.89
CA ASN A 125 0.16 -6.67 -15.07
C ASN A 125 1.23 -6.82 -13.96
N ARG A 126 1.73 -8.04 -13.79
CA ARG A 126 2.68 -8.41 -12.73
C ARG A 126 3.92 -7.53 -12.69
N MET A 127 4.52 -7.29 -13.85
CA MET A 127 5.80 -6.58 -13.93
C MET A 127 5.64 -5.09 -13.63
N GLU A 128 4.59 -4.48 -14.14
CA GLU A 128 4.25 -3.08 -13.82
C GLU A 128 3.94 -2.91 -12.33
N ALA A 129 3.16 -3.80 -11.74
CA ALA A 129 2.83 -3.76 -10.31
C ALA A 129 4.06 -3.90 -9.42
N LEU A 130 4.97 -4.82 -9.75
CA LEU A 130 6.25 -4.97 -9.05
C LEU A 130 7.15 -3.75 -9.24
N GLY A 131 7.18 -3.19 -10.47
CA GLY A 131 7.95 -1.98 -10.78
C GLY A 131 7.49 -0.79 -9.95
N GLU A 132 6.19 -0.52 -9.86
CA GLU A 132 5.63 0.57 -9.06
C GLU A 132 5.85 0.41 -7.57
N ALA A 133 5.68 -0.82 -7.06
CA ALA A 133 5.96 -1.09 -5.66
C ALA A 133 7.44 -0.82 -5.33
N GLN A 134 8.36 -1.22 -6.21
CA GLN A 134 9.79 -0.96 -6.05
C GLN A 134 10.13 0.53 -6.20
N GLU A 135 9.57 1.19 -7.20
CA GLU A 135 9.77 2.64 -7.41
C GLU A 135 9.34 3.44 -6.19
N THR A 136 8.21 3.08 -5.58
CA THR A 136 7.77 3.71 -4.33
C THR A 136 8.79 3.54 -3.21
N VAL A 137 9.38 2.36 -3.05
CA VAL A 137 10.47 2.12 -2.09
C VAL A 137 11.67 3.03 -2.39
N ASP A 138 12.05 3.16 -3.66
CA ASP A 138 13.21 3.95 -4.08
C ASP A 138 13.00 5.46 -3.83
N PHE A 139 11.77 5.97 -3.94
CA PHE A 139 11.45 7.36 -3.58
C PHE A 139 11.57 7.68 -2.09
N PHE A 140 11.45 6.68 -1.22
CA PHE A 140 11.63 6.86 0.23
C PHE A 140 13.08 6.73 0.69
N ARG A 141 14.03 6.35 -0.18
CA ARG A 141 15.46 6.15 0.16
C ARG A 141 16.30 7.38 -0.14
#